data_41a5320eff9eda75859d75f39e653ddf
#
_entry.id   41a5320eff9eda75859d75f39e653ddf
#
_cell.length_a   1.000
_cell.length_b   1.000
_cell.length_c   1.000
_cell.angle_alpha   90.00
_cell.angle_beta   90.00
_cell.angle_gamma   90.00
#
_symmetry.space_group_name_H-M   'P 1'
#
loop_
_entity.id
_entity.type
_entity.pdbx_description
1 polymer ?
#
loop_
_entity_poly.entity_id
_entity_poly.type
_entity_poly.pdbx_seq_one_letter_code
_entity_poly.pdbx_strand_id
1 'polypeptide(L)'
;MRTLLYLLPLILACCAWESKAQVRIPACTAYLEPDPEGARVSARSGITRWQDPALKVLWFGELKHSGALECSLVLRLPAGAESRLRLTVGDESQEALVRGSGTNTVAIPFNAFNIATPGYQRFKLQSLNPPGKPPGDIEALILQGPASQDAHFNLKARRNAASVHLMYPVPTGTNVAAFYCELTALEDPLWTYYMACGWHRGYFGMQVNSPTERRLIFSVWDSGGEAADRGKVNEENRVKLEAKGEGVFAGDFGNEGTGGHSHLVYPWKTGETQRFLVTAKPVDAAHTVFSGYYFHPDKRQWVLISSWKAPKEGGYLRGLYSFSEDFGGANGHLRRKALYGNQWIRTPDGEWLELTTASFSHDPTGRADRLDRFMGVENGQFFLSHGGFVPGSTPFGEKFSRPATGKAPTDLKLPDLSAAQ
;
A
#
# COMPACT_ATOMS: atom_id res chain seq x y z
N MET A 1 24.56 -61.62 60.93
CA MET A 1 23.44 -60.70 60.68
C MET A 1 23.93 -59.54 59.86
N ARG A 2 23.62 -59.53 58.56
CA ARG A 2 23.97 -58.44 57.64
C ARG A 2 22.65 -57.72 57.21
N THR A 3 22.53 -56.50 57.69
CA THR A 3 21.36 -55.63 57.45
C THR A 3 21.53 -54.97 56.03
N LEU A 4 20.61 -55.29 55.08
CA LEU A 4 20.56 -54.67 53.74
C LEU A 4 19.74 -53.39 53.86
N LEU A 5 20.36 -52.22 53.60
CA LEU A 5 19.67 -50.96 53.40
C LEU A 5 19.21 -50.85 51.96
N TYR A 6 17.92 -50.79 51.72
CA TYR A 6 17.33 -50.42 50.41
C TYR A 6 17.29 -48.90 50.27
N LEU A 7 18.08 -48.32 49.37
CA LEU A 7 17.94 -46.95 48.91
C LEU A 7 16.84 -46.89 47.85
N LEU A 8 15.74 -46.22 48.12
CA LEU A 8 14.74 -45.84 47.09
C LEU A 8 15.23 -44.59 46.35
N PRO A 9 15.29 -44.58 44.99
CA PRO A 9 15.57 -43.38 44.25
C PRO A 9 14.34 -42.47 44.23
N LEU A 10 14.50 -41.26 44.78
CA LEU A 10 13.50 -40.19 44.65
C LEU A 10 13.56 -39.65 43.23
N ILE A 11 12.57 -40.01 42.39
CA ILE A 11 12.41 -39.43 41.04
C ILE A 11 11.84 -38.03 41.26
N LEU A 12 12.67 -36.99 41.21
CA LEU A 12 12.24 -35.61 41.05
C LEU A 12 11.66 -35.46 39.63
N ALA A 13 10.35 -35.43 39.48
CA ALA A 13 9.70 -34.98 38.27
C ALA A 13 9.92 -33.47 38.15
N CYS A 14 10.95 -33.08 37.40
CA CYS A 14 11.07 -31.71 36.91
C CYS A 14 9.88 -31.44 35.96
N CYS A 15 8.83 -30.83 36.46
CA CYS A 15 7.87 -30.13 35.62
C CYS A 15 8.61 -28.96 34.98
N ALA A 16 9.17 -29.19 33.78
CA ALA A 16 9.59 -28.10 32.93
C ALA A 16 8.33 -27.26 32.61
N TRP A 17 8.22 -26.11 33.23
CA TRP A 17 7.32 -25.08 32.76
C TRP A 17 7.82 -24.68 31.36
N GLU A 18 7.27 -25.25 30.34
CA GLU A 18 7.41 -24.71 28.97
C GLU A 18 6.85 -23.30 29.03
N SER A 19 7.75 -22.33 28.97
CA SER A 19 7.40 -20.95 28.75
C SER A 19 6.68 -20.91 27.39
N LYS A 20 5.34 -20.90 27.40
CA LYS A 20 4.53 -20.77 26.19
C LYS A 20 5.01 -19.53 25.42
N ALA A 21 5.51 -19.73 24.20
CA ALA A 21 5.95 -18.63 23.36
C ALA A 21 4.79 -17.61 23.22
N GLN A 22 5.08 -16.37 23.61
CA GLN A 22 4.10 -15.28 23.59
C GLN A 22 4.35 -14.39 22.41
N VAL A 23 3.31 -14.13 21.60
CA VAL A 23 3.36 -13.16 20.48
C VAL A 23 2.77 -11.84 20.98
N ARG A 24 3.60 -10.79 21.02
CA ARG A 24 3.18 -9.43 21.36
C ARG A 24 3.03 -8.60 20.10
N ILE A 25 1.81 -8.16 19.81
CA ILE A 25 1.45 -7.38 18.61
C ILE A 25 1.24 -5.93 19.05
N PRO A 26 2.11 -4.99 18.62
CA PRO A 26 2.00 -3.59 19.03
C PRO A 26 0.70 -2.97 18.52
N ALA A 27 0.04 -2.14 19.33
CA ALA A 27 -1.19 -1.47 18.94
C ALA A 27 -1.00 -0.48 17.77
N CYS A 28 0.22 0.00 17.56
CA CYS A 28 0.54 0.88 16.42
C CYS A 28 0.47 0.20 15.05
N THR A 29 0.30 -1.12 14.99
CA THR A 29 0.09 -1.87 13.75
C THR A 29 -1.39 -2.11 13.44
N ALA A 30 -2.29 -1.72 14.33
CA ALA A 30 -3.73 -1.89 14.15
C ALA A 30 -4.32 -0.89 13.17
N TYR A 31 -5.42 -1.28 12.54
CA TYR A 31 -6.25 -0.46 11.67
C TYR A 31 -7.47 0.04 12.42
N LEU A 32 -8.01 1.16 11.98
CA LEU A 32 -9.18 1.78 12.58
C LEU A 32 -10.32 1.84 11.56
N GLU A 33 -11.54 1.45 11.96
CA GLU A 33 -12.75 1.51 11.15
C GLU A 33 -13.93 2.09 11.96
N PRO A 34 -14.83 2.88 11.33
CA PRO A 34 -14.84 3.27 9.90
C PRO A 34 -13.90 4.41 9.57
N ASP A 35 -13.35 5.12 10.57
CA ASP A 35 -12.47 6.27 10.39
C ASP A 35 -11.02 5.87 10.70
N PRO A 36 -10.12 5.82 9.71
CA PRO A 36 -8.72 5.47 9.90
C PRO A 36 -7.95 6.49 10.77
N GLU A 37 -8.51 7.68 10.99
CA GLU A 37 -7.96 8.76 11.83
C GLU A 37 -8.75 8.96 13.14
N GLY A 38 -9.75 8.14 13.42
CA GLY A 38 -10.66 8.24 14.58
C GLY A 38 -9.99 8.06 15.96
N ALA A 39 -8.71 7.71 16.00
CA ALA A 39 -7.86 7.71 17.19
C ALA A 39 -6.41 8.01 16.80
N ARG A 40 -5.60 8.47 17.77
CA ARG A 40 -4.16 8.68 17.53
C ARG A 40 -3.41 7.36 17.62
N VAL A 41 -2.74 6.97 16.54
CA VAL A 41 -1.90 5.78 16.47
C VAL A 41 -0.43 6.17 16.35
N SER A 42 0.43 5.65 17.23
CA SER A 42 1.88 5.92 17.20
C SER A 42 2.70 4.75 17.71
N ALA A 43 3.96 4.63 17.23
CA ALA A 43 4.92 3.61 17.72
C ALA A 43 5.21 3.75 19.22
N ARG A 44 5.21 4.98 19.73
CA ARG A 44 5.57 5.29 21.13
C ARG A 44 4.46 4.96 22.12
N SER A 45 3.20 5.23 21.78
CA SER A 45 2.07 5.21 22.72
C SER A 45 0.95 4.25 22.33
N GLY A 46 1.11 3.50 21.24
CA GLY A 46 0.04 2.65 20.73
C GLY A 46 -1.15 3.47 20.22
N ILE A 47 -2.36 3.08 20.60
CA ILE A 47 -3.61 3.77 20.26
C ILE A 47 -4.05 4.59 21.46
N THR A 48 -4.19 5.89 21.27
CA THR A 48 -4.62 6.86 22.29
C THR A 48 -5.75 7.74 21.74
N ARG A 49 -6.44 8.43 22.64
CA ARG A 49 -7.58 9.33 22.27
C ARG A 49 -8.72 8.60 21.54
N TRP A 50 -8.92 7.34 21.82
CA TRP A 50 -10.09 6.63 21.34
C TRP A 50 -11.32 7.08 22.12
N GLN A 51 -12.15 7.90 21.50
CA GLN A 51 -13.34 8.51 22.15
C GLN A 51 -14.66 7.99 21.58
N ASP A 52 -14.70 7.70 20.27
CA ASP A 52 -15.89 7.21 19.61
C ASP A 52 -16.09 5.71 19.89
N PRO A 53 -17.17 5.28 20.58
CA PRO A 53 -17.43 3.86 20.82
C PRO A 53 -17.75 3.08 19.54
N ALA A 54 -18.15 3.74 18.45
CA ALA A 54 -18.37 3.10 17.16
C ALA A 54 -17.07 2.69 16.45
N LEU A 55 -15.94 3.32 16.83
CA LEU A 55 -14.64 2.99 16.27
C LEU A 55 -14.24 1.56 16.66
N LYS A 56 -13.73 0.81 15.69
CA LYS A 56 -13.22 -0.55 15.85
C LYS A 56 -11.71 -0.54 15.63
N VAL A 57 -10.99 -1.30 16.43
CA VAL A 57 -9.55 -1.51 16.31
C VAL A 57 -9.31 -2.92 15.77
N LEU A 58 -8.60 -3.03 14.66
CA LEU A 58 -8.43 -4.27 13.93
C LEU A 58 -6.95 -4.64 13.84
N TRP A 59 -6.60 -5.88 14.19
CA TRP A 59 -5.32 -6.49 13.83
C TRP A 59 -5.57 -7.64 12.87
N PHE A 60 -4.58 -7.92 12.05
CA PHE A 60 -4.59 -9.05 11.14
C PHE A 60 -3.26 -9.80 11.24
N GLY A 61 -3.33 -11.11 11.23
CA GLY A 61 -2.14 -11.97 11.24
C GLY A 61 -2.47 -13.35 10.73
N GLU A 62 -1.46 -14.01 10.20
CA GLU A 62 -1.58 -15.38 9.71
C GLU A 62 -1.23 -16.35 10.83
N LEU A 63 -2.19 -17.16 11.24
CA LEU A 63 -1.99 -18.27 12.16
C LEU A 63 -1.66 -19.53 11.35
N LYS A 64 -0.55 -20.19 11.68
CA LYS A 64 -0.08 -21.38 10.95
C LYS A 64 -0.73 -22.67 11.47
N HIS A 65 -1.29 -22.64 12.68
CA HIS A 65 -1.82 -23.82 13.37
C HIS A 65 -3.25 -23.59 13.84
N SER A 66 -4.03 -24.67 13.85
CA SER A 66 -5.34 -24.74 14.52
C SER A 66 -5.16 -24.99 16.02
N GLY A 67 -6.23 -24.80 16.80
CA GLY A 67 -6.25 -25.09 18.22
C GLY A 67 -6.64 -23.90 19.08
N ALA A 68 -6.41 -24.03 20.39
CA ALA A 68 -6.71 -22.97 21.34
C ALA A 68 -5.81 -21.75 21.18
N LEU A 69 -6.42 -20.56 21.25
CA LEU A 69 -5.78 -19.25 21.18
C LEU A 69 -6.18 -18.43 22.40
N GLU A 70 -5.26 -18.22 23.32
CA GLU A 70 -5.44 -17.33 24.47
C GLU A 70 -5.09 -15.90 24.05
N CYS A 71 -6.01 -14.96 24.24
CA CYS A 71 -5.82 -13.55 23.91
C CYS A 71 -5.85 -12.70 25.18
N SER A 72 -4.95 -11.70 25.26
CA SER A 72 -5.06 -10.64 26.25
C SER A 72 -4.69 -9.29 25.66
N LEU A 73 -5.26 -8.23 26.21
CA LEU A 73 -5.01 -6.86 25.78
C LEU A 73 -4.22 -6.11 26.85
N VAL A 74 -3.18 -5.42 26.44
CA VAL A 74 -2.42 -4.52 27.35
C VAL A 74 -2.90 -3.11 27.13
N LEU A 75 -3.43 -2.49 28.18
CA LEU A 75 -3.95 -1.13 28.08
C LEU A 75 -3.63 -0.32 29.35
N ARG A 76 -3.70 1.00 29.22
CA ARG A 76 -3.62 1.95 30.31
C ARG A 76 -4.97 2.61 30.52
N LEU A 77 -5.44 2.58 31.76
CA LEU A 77 -6.73 3.13 32.16
C LEU A 77 -6.57 3.95 33.45
N PRO A 78 -7.15 5.16 33.55
CA PRO A 78 -7.12 5.95 34.76
C PRO A 78 -7.64 5.18 35.99
N ALA A 79 -7.14 5.52 37.19
CA ALA A 79 -7.56 4.87 38.42
C ALA A 79 -9.06 4.97 38.61
N GLY A 80 -9.69 3.81 38.92
CA GLY A 80 -11.14 3.70 39.12
C GLY A 80 -12.00 3.78 37.90
N ALA A 81 -11.44 4.08 36.72
CA ALA A 81 -12.19 4.02 35.47
C ALA A 81 -12.44 2.54 35.10
N GLU A 82 -13.60 2.27 34.49
CA GLU A 82 -13.97 0.95 33.98
C GLU A 82 -13.95 0.95 32.44
N SER A 83 -13.47 -0.15 31.87
CA SER A 83 -13.56 -0.42 30.44
C SER A 83 -14.17 -1.78 30.20
N ARG A 84 -15.25 -1.80 29.41
CA ARG A 84 -15.86 -3.02 28.90
C ARG A 84 -15.50 -3.15 27.42
N LEU A 85 -14.86 -4.24 27.06
CA LEU A 85 -14.35 -4.49 25.73
C LEU A 85 -14.84 -5.82 25.20
N ARG A 86 -15.07 -5.89 23.87
CA ARG A 86 -15.33 -7.12 23.15
C ARG A 86 -14.23 -7.37 22.13
N LEU A 87 -13.60 -8.53 22.22
CA LEU A 87 -12.67 -9.04 21.20
C LEU A 87 -13.38 -10.11 20.40
N THR A 88 -13.33 -10.00 19.06
CA THR A 88 -13.84 -11.00 18.12
C THR A 88 -12.68 -11.55 17.31
N VAL A 89 -12.57 -12.87 17.20
CA VAL A 89 -11.60 -13.58 16.36
C VAL A 89 -12.39 -14.57 15.49
N GLY A 90 -12.31 -14.39 14.16
CA GLY A 90 -13.24 -15.09 13.27
C GLY A 90 -14.69 -14.74 13.59
N ASP A 91 -15.50 -15.75 13.92
CA ASP A 91 -16.90 -15.61 14.31
C ASP A 91 -17.14 -15.64 15.84
N GLU A 92 -16.12 -15.96 16.63
CA GLU A 92 -16.20 -16.02 18.08
C GLU A 92 -15.96 -14.66 18.73
N SER A 93 -16.77 -14.30 19.73
CA SER A 93 -16.63 -13.05 20.49
C SER A 93 -16.57 -13.31 21.97
N GLN A 94 -15.63 -12.62 22.65
CA GLN A 94 -15.46 -12.66 24.10
C GLN A 94 -15.50 -11.24 24.67
N GLU A 95 -16.11 -11.07 25.84
CA GLU A 95 -16.18 -9.79 26.55
C GLU A 95 -15.32 -9.83 27.80
N ALA A 96 -14.72 -8.70 28.11
CA ALA A 96 -13.98 -8.52 29.33
C ALA A 96 -14.26 -7.15 29.94
N LEU A 97 -14.31 -7.09 31.28
CA LEU A 97 -14.44 -5.87 32.07
C LEU A 97 -13.16 -5.67 32.86
N VAL A 98 -12.62 -4.46 32.83
CA VAL A 98 -11.44 -4.10 33.58
C VAL A 98 -11.62 -2.80 34.35
N ARG A 99 -10.98 -2.71 35.50
CA ARG A 99 -10.81 -1.46 36.28
C ARG A 99 -9.39 -0.97 36.19
N GLY A 100 -9.25 0.32 35.95
CA GLY A 100 -7.95 0.98 35.90
C GLY A 100 -7.28 1.05 37.23
N SER A 101 -5.97 0.86 37.22
CA SER A 101 -5.07 1.00 38.38
C SER A 101 -4.28 2.31 38.40
N GLY A 102 -4.56 3.23 37.49
CA GLY A 102 -3.88 4.52 37.36
C GLY A 102 -2.88 4.57 36.19
N THR A 103 -1.63 4.90 36.49
CA THR A 103 -0.59 5.06 35.43
C THR A 103 -0.01 3.74 34.95
N ASN A 104 -0.26 2.63 35.60
CA ASN A 104 0.25 1.33 35.24
C ASN A 104 -0.61 0.68 34.15
N THR A 105 0.04 -0.07 33.28
CA THR A 105 -0.65 -0.91 32.30
C THR A 105 -1.32 -2.10 32.99
N VAL A 106 -2.49 -2.47 32.47
CA VAL A 106 -3.26 -3.63 32.94
C VAL A 106 -3.39 -4.60 31.77
N ALA A 107 -3.12 -5.87 32.03
CA ALA A 107 -3.42 -6.95 31.09
C ALA A 107 -4.85 -7.46 31.32
N ILE A 108 -5.65 -7.49 30.26
CA ILE A 108 -7.01 -8.01 30.30
C ILE A 108 -7.03 -9.33 29.55
N PRO A 109 -7.21 -10.47 30.22
CA PRO A 109 -7.42 -11.73 29.53
C PRO A 109 -8.84 -11.82 28.98
N PHE A 110 -8.97 -12.41 27.80
CA PHE A 110 -10.21 -12.93 27.26
C PHE A 110 -10.24 -14.44 27.44
N ASN A 111 -11.42 -15.07 27.38
CA ASN A 111 -11.49 -16.53 27.31
C ASN A 111 -10.78 -17.03 26.05
N ALA A 112 -10.40 -18.30 26.02
CA ALA A 112 -9.75 -18.88 24.86
C ALA A 112 -10.70 -18.93 23.65
N PHE A 113 -10.15 -18.65 22.47
CA PHE A 113 -10.81 -18.83 21.17
C PHE A 113 -10.37 -20.18 20.59
N ASN A 114 -11.20 -20.77 19.74
CA ASN A 114 -10.84 -21.98 19.01
C ASN A 114 -10.59 -21.66 17.53
N ILE A 115 -9.36 -21.75 17.09
CA ILE A 115 -8.98 -21.57 15.69
C ILE A 115 -9.17 -22.91 14.96
N ALA A 116 -10.27 -23.03 14.24
CA ALA A 116 -10.58 -24.24 13.50
C ALA A 116 -9.71 -24.40 12.24
N THR A 117 -9.44 -23.30 11.55
CA THR A 117 -8.71 -23.28 10.26
C THR A 117 -7.55 -22.29 10.31
N PRO A 118 -6.31 -22.75 10.02
CA PRO A 118 -5.17 -21.85 9.84
C PRO A 118 -5.40 -20.85 8.70
N GLY A 119 -4.64 -19.74 8.72
CA GLY A 119 -4.70 -18.68 7.73
C GLY A 119 -4.77 -17.29 8.37
N TYR A 120 -5.05 -16.28 7.56
CA TYR A 120 -5.24 -14.93 8.08
C TYR A 120 -6.48 -14.86 8.96
N GLN A 121 -6.27 -14.35 10.18
CA GLN A 121 -7.33 -14.07 11.16
C GLN A 121 -7.44 -12.57 11.39
N ARG A 122 -8.68 -12.10 11.55
CA ARG A 122 -9.00 -10.74 11.95
C ARG A 122 -9.33 -10.70 13.43
N PHE A 123 -8.62 -9.87 14.17
CA PHE A 123 -8.86 -9.58 15.59
C PHE A 123 -9.55 -8.22 15.67
N LYS A 124 -10.83 -8.20 16.00
CA LYS A 124 -11.65 -6.99 16.06
C LYS A 124 -11.97 -6.63 17.51
N LEU A 125 -11.39 -5.52 17.98
CA LEU A 125 -11.67 -4.97 19.30
C LEU A 125 -12.72 -3.86 19.20
N GLN A 126 -13.71 -3.89 20.08
CA GLN A 126 -14.78 -2.91 20.19
C GLN A 126 -14.92 -2.43 21.63
N SER A 127 -15.18 -1.14 21.82
CA SER A 127 -15.60 -0.60 23.10
C SER A 127 -17.10 -0.88 23.30
N LEU A 128 -17.47 -1.32 24.48
CA LEU A 128 -18.86 -1.45 24.93
C LEU A 128 -19.19 -0.39 26.00
N ASN A 129 -18.28 0.58 26.19
CA ASN A 129 -18.52 1.70 27.09
C ASN A 129 -19.59 2.64 26.54
N PRO A 130 -20.38 3.30 27.41
CA PRO A 130 -21.28 4.36 26.97
C PRO A 130 -20.51 5.51 26.31
N PRO A 131 -21.15 6.31 25.43
CA PRO A 131 -20.57 7.53 24.88
C PRO A 131 -19.99 8.44 25.97
N GLY A 132 -18.82 9.05 25.69
CA GLY A 132 -18.11 9.90 26.62
C GLY A 132 -17.27 9.17 27.69
N LYS A 133 -17.25 7.85 27.67
CA LYS A 133 -16.36 7.04 28.52
C LYS A 133 -15.35 6.28 27.67
N PRO A 134 -14.15 6.84 27.44
CA PRO A 134 -13.13 6.21 26.61
C PRO A 134 -12.66 4.89 27.19
N PRO A 135 -12.32 3.90 26.34
CA PRO A 135 -11.94 2.56 26.79
C PRO A 135 -10.51 2.47 27.34
N GLY A 136 -9.73 3.56 27.30
CA GLY A 136 -8.32 3.61 27.68
C GLY A 136 -7.37 3.60 26.46
N ASP A 137 -6.09 3.74 26.75
CA ASP A 137 -5.03 3.71 25.74
C ASP A 137 -4.53 2.27 25.54
N ILE A 138 -4.51 1.80 24.31
CA ILE A 138 -4.16 0.43 23.96
C ILE A 138 -2.67 0.35 23.59
N GLU A 139 -1.91 -0.54 24.23
CA GLU A 139 -0.48 -0.74 23.97
C GLU A 139 -0.20 -1.94 23.08
N ALA A 140 -0.86 -3.08 23.33
CA ALA A 140 -0.62 -4.31 22.56
C ALA A 140 -1.78 -5.32 22.69
N LEU A 141 -1.90 -6.17 21.69
CA LEU A 141 -2.59 -7.45 21.72
C LEU A 141 -1.55 -8.55 21.98
N ILE A 142 -1.84 -9.47 22.89
CA ILE A 142 -0.99 -10.59 23.26
C ILE A 142 -1.69 -11.89 22.89
N LEU A 143 -0.96 -12.78 22.21
CA LEU A 143 -1.45 -14.10 21.84
C LEU A 143 -0.57 -15.18 22.49
N GLN A 144 -1.22 -16.25 22.95
CA GLN A 144 -0.58 -17.45 23.52
C GLN A 144 -1.37 -18.70 23.11
N GLY A 145 -0.78 -19.87 23.32
CA GLY A 145 -1.40 -21.15 23.03
C GLY A 145 -1.00 -21.75 21.67
N PRO A 146 -1.43 -22.98 21.40
CA PRO A 146 -0.99 -23.74 20.22
C PRO A 146 -1.22 -23.01 18.88
N ALA A 147 -2.35 -22.32 18.71
CA ALA A 147 -2.66 -21.62 17.47
C ALA A 147 -1.76 -20.39 17.23
N SER A 148 -1.10 -19.84 18.27
CA SER A 148 -0.18 -18.70 18.09
C SER A 148 1.24 -19.10 17.70
N GLN A 149 1.55 -20.39 17.65
CA GLN A 149 2.87 -20.87 17.26
C GLN A 149 3.14 -20.51 15.80
N ASP A 150 4.35 -20.01 15.51
CA ASP A 150 4.79 -19.60 14.18
C ASP A 150 3.85 -18.57 13.48
N ALA A 151 3.04 -17.85 14.25
CA ALA A 151 2.15 -16.84 13.72
C ALA A 151 2.92 -15.69 13.08
N HIS A 152 2.45 -15.21 11.93
CA HIS A 152 3.04 -14.08 11.22
C HIS A 152 2.18 -12.82 11.35
N PHE A 153 2.77 -11.77 11.94
CA PHE A 153 2.17 -10.44 12.06
C PHE A 153 3.16 -9.38 11.59
N ASN A 154 2.63 -8.28 11.06
CA ASN A 154 3.42 -7.08 10.95
C ASN A 154 3.64 -6.50 12.37
N LEU A 155 4.89 -6.45 12.80
CA LEU A 155 5.28 -5.92 14.11
C LEU A 155 5.93 -4.52 14.03
N LYS A 156 6.11 -3.98 12.82
CA LYS A 156 6.65 -2.64 12.58
C LYS A 156 5.55 -1.59 12.61
N ALA A 157 5.91 -0.39 13.03
CA ALA A 157 4.99 0.75 13.12
C ALA A 157 4.59 1.28 11.73
N ARG A 158 3.99 0.43 10.90
CA ARG A 158 3.44 0.78 9.60
C ARG A 158 2.11 0.07 9.38
N ARG A 159 1.21 0.74 8.68
CA ARG A 159 -0.14 0.24 8.38
C ARG A 159 -0.45 0.25 6.87
N ASN A 160 0.51 0.62 6.02
CA ASN A 160 0.37 0.53 4.58
C ASN A 160 0.47 -0.92 4.09
N ALA A 161 -0.15 -1.22 2.97
CA ALA A 161 0.17 -2.40 2.17
C ALA A 161 1.53 -2.22 1.47
N ALA A 162 2.12 -3.30 0.96
CA ALA A 162 3.32 -3.19 0.13
C ALA A 162 3.00 -2.52 -1.21
N SER A 163 3.81 -1.58 -1.66
CA SER A 163 3.75 -1.12 -3.06
C SER A 163 4.23 -2.23 -3.99
N VAL A 164 3.53 -2.41 -5.12
CA VAL A 164 3.77 -3.48 -6.09
C VAL A 164 3.92 -2.91 -7.49
N HIS A 165 4.83 -3.50 -8.29
CA HIS A 165 5.20 -2.94 -9.57
C HIS A 165 5.24 -3.98 -10.69
N LEU A 166 4.94 -3.51 -11.92
CA LEU A 166 5.18 -4.17 -13.19
C LEU A 166 6.39 -3.50 -13.85
N MET A 167 7.47 -4.24 -14.09
CA MET A 167 8.64 -3.74 -14.80
C MET A 167 8.60 -4.26 -16.23
N TYR A 168 8.58 -3.36 -17.22
CA TYR A 168 8.49 -3.72 -18.64
C TYR A 168 9.87 -3.79 -19.29
N PRO A 169 10.30 -4.95 -19.81
CA PRO A 169 11.51 -5.04 -20.59
C PRO A 169 11.30 -4.39 -21.97
N VAL A 170 12.17 -3.45 -22.30
CA VAL A 170 12.23 -2.83 -23.63
C VAL A 170 13.37 -3.49 -24.41
N PRO A 171 13.21 -3.82 -25.70
CA PRO A 171 14.31 -4.36 -26.51
C PRO A 171 15.56 -3.46 -26.48
N THR A 172 16.72 -4.06 -26.36
CA THR A 172 17.99 -3.31 -26.29
C THR A 172 18.18 -2.41 -27.52
N GLY A 173 18.58 -1.17 -27.31
CA GLY A 173 18.81 -0.20 -28.38
C GLY A 173 17.57 0.53 -28.86
N THR A 174 16.40 0.23 -28.33
CA THR A 174 15.15 0.92 -28.69
C THR A 174 15.06 2.28 -28.02
N ASN A 175 14.96 3.34 -28.79
CA ASN A 175 14.60 4.67 -28.32
C ASN A 175 13.08 4.76 -28.16
N VAL A 176 12.59 5.06 -26.96
CA VAL A 176 11.16 5.12 -26.66
C VAL A 176 10.66 6.56 -26.61
N ALA A 177 10.05 7.02 -27.69
CA ALA A 177 9.49 8.38 -27.78
C ALA A 177 8.12 8.51 -27.08
N ALA A 178 7.37 7.39 -26.96
CA ALA A 178 6.11 7.40 -26.22
C ALA A 178 5.86 6.04 -25.53
N PHE A 179 5.15 6.10 -24.39
CA PHE A 179 4.67 4.92 -23.66
C PHE A 179 3.17 5.07 -23.39
N TYR A 180 2.40 4.10 -23.85
CA TYR A 180 0.94 4.01 -23.70
C TYR A 180 0.58 2.84 -22.80
N CYS A 181 -0.42 3.04 -21.93
CA CYS A 181 -0.98 1.99 -21.08
C CYS A 181 -2.46 2.24 -20.81
N GLU A 182 -3.25 1.18 -20.79
CA GLU A 182 -4.62 1.16 -20.30
C GLU A 182 -4.67 0.63 -18.86
N LEU A 183 -5.52 1.23 -18.04
CA LEU A 183 -5.63 0.96 -16.62
C LEU A 183 -7.10 0.87 -16.20
N THR A 184 -7.49 -0.23 -15.54
CA THR A 184 -8.83 -0.43 -15.00
C THR A 184 -8.74 -0.74 -13.52
N ALA A 185 -9.17 0.18 -12.66
CA ALA A 185 -9.27 -0.06 -11.23
C ALA A 185 -10.42 -1.03 -10.94
N LEU A 186 -10.20 -2.05 -10.12
CA LEU A 186 -11.22 -3.01 -9.70
C LEU A 186 -11.59 -2.85 -8.22
N GLU A 187 -10.61 -2.57 -7.36
CA GLU A 187 -10.77 -2.34 -5.92
C GLU A 187 -9.89 -1.16 -5.52
N ASP A 188 -10.47 -0.01 -5.29
CA ASP A 188 -9.79 1.28 -5.15
C ASP A 188 -10.20 2.04 -3.87
N PRO A 189 -9.85 1.51 -2.68
CA PRO A 189 -10.11 2.20 -1.43
C PRO A 189 -9.41 3.57 -1.36
N LEU A 190 -9.81 4.38 -0.40
CA LEU A 190 -9.18 5.68 -0.12
C LEU A 190 -7.66 5.55 -0.07
N TRP A 191 -6.94 6.56 -0.58
CA TRP A 191 -5.48 6.64 -0.66
C TRP A 191 -4.82 5.58 -1.55
N THR A 192 -5.53 5.15 -2.58
CA THR A 192 -4.96 4.31 -3.63
C THR A 192 -4.34 5.15 -4.73
N TYR A 193 -3.13 4.78 -5.15
CA TYR A 193 -2.50 5.31 -6.37
C TYR A 193 -2.23 4.16 -7.34
N TYR A 194 -2.86 4.23 -8.51
CA TYR A 194 -2.59 3.38 -9.65
C TYR A 194 -1.82 4.16 -10.69
N MET A 195 -0.54 3.86 -10.87
CA MET A 195 0.33 4.48 -11.84
C MET A 195 0.40 3.63 -13.11
N ALA A 196 -0.08 4.19 -14.22
CA ALA A 196 -0.14 3.52 -15.52
C ALA A 196 1.19 3.59 -16.26
N CYS A 197 1.78 4.79 -16.37
CA CYS A 197 2.99 5.04 -17.14
C CYS A 197 4.07 5.67 -16.26
N GLY A 198 5.03 4.87 -15.81
CA GLY A 198 6.22 5.28 -15.11
C GLY A 198 7.46 5.17 -16.00
N TRP A 199 8.42 6.05 -15.79
CA TRP A 199 9.72 6.03 -16.43
C TRP A 199 10.78 6.61 -15.48
N HIS A 200 12.03 6.58 -15.85
CA HIS A 200 13.15 7.01 -15.00
C HIS A 200 13.07 8.45 -14.47
N ARG A 201 12.21 9.31 -15.01
CA ARG A 201 12.11 10.74 -14.62
C ARG A 201 10.71 11.13 -14.13
N GLY A 202 9.77 10.20 -14.01
CA GLY A 202 8.45 10.56 -13.56
C GLY A 202 7.43 9.45 -13.59
N TYR A 203 6.18 9.85 -13.36
CA TYR A 203 5.05 8.95 -13.23
C TYR A 203 3.74 9.61 -13.66
N PHE A 204 2.84 8.80 -14.22
CA PHE A 204 1.52 9.22 -14.67
C PHE A 204 0.47 8.16 -14.34
N GLY A 205 -0.59 8.55 -13.65
CA GLY A 205 -1.66 7.63 -13.25
C GLY A 205 -2.83 8.32 -12.58
N MET A 206 -3.55 7.58 -11.72
CA MET A 206 -4.78 8.04 -11.10
C MET A 206 -4.83 7.70 -9.61
N GLN A 207 -5.41 8.61 -8.81
CA GLN A 207 -5.48 8.52 -7.35
C GLN A 207 -6.90 8.63 -6.81
N VAL A 208 -7.13 8.02 -5.65
CA VAL A 208 -8.29 8.25 -4.76
C VAL A 208 -7.80 9.07 -3.58
N ASN A 209 -8.06 10.37 -3.58
CA ASN A 209 -7.49 11.32 -2.60
C ASN A 209 -8.40 11.54 -1.39
N SER A 210 -9.73 11.50 -1.60
CA SER A 210 -10.73 11.58 -0.54
C SER A 210 -11.99 10.80 -0.94
N PRO A 211 -12.98 10.64 -0.07
CA PRO A 211 -14.26 10.02 -0.44
C PRO A 211 -14.98 10.71 -1.61
N THR A 212 -14.66 11.98 -1.87
CA THR A 212 -15.30 12.81 -2.90
C THR A 212 -14.34 13.32 -3.97
N GLU A 213 -13.03 12.98 -3.89
CA GLU A 213 -12.04 13.49 -4.83
C GLU A 213 -11.17 12.39 -5.41
N ARG A 214 -11.13 12.34 -6.74
CA ARG A 214 -10.22 11.51 -7.54
C ARG A 214 -9.39 12.39 -8.46
N ARG A 215 -8.15 12.01 -8.72
CA ARG A 215 -7.22 12.78 -9.53
C ARG A 215 -6.57 11.93 -10.61
N LEU A 216 -6.22 12.60 -11.71
CA LEU A 216 -5.18 12.16 -12.63
C LEU A 216 -3.92 12.95 -12.27
N ILE A 217 -2.80 12.27 -12.05
CA ILE A 217 -1.57 12.90 -11.54
C ILE A 217 -0.40 12.61 -12.48
N PHE A 218 0.31 13.65 -12.91
CA PHE A 218 1.52 13.59 -13.73
C PHE A 218 2.63 14.40 -13.08
N SER A 219 3.77 13.76 -12.83
CA SER A 219 4.91 14.42 -12.17
C SER A 219 6.22 14.05 -12.83
N VAL A 220 7.16 15.01 -12.84
CA VAL A 220 8.50 14.84 -13.40
C VAL A 220 9.51 15.28 -12.37
N TRP A 221 10.49 14.42 -12.04
CA TRP A 221 11.53 14.71 -11.06
C TRP A 221 12.59 15.67 -11.56
N ASP A 222 13.05 16.52 -10.66
CA ASP A 222 14.24 17.34 -10.84
C ASP A 222 15.50 16.46 -11.02
N SER A 223 16.58 17.04 -11.50
CA SER A 223 17.87 16.37 -11.64
C SER A 223 18.75 16.62 -10.41
N GLY A 224 19.78 15.79 -10.21
CA GLY A 224 20.89 16.11 -9.31
C GLY A 224 20.72 15.66 -7.86
N GLY A 225 19.94 14.62 -7.61
CA GLY A 225 19.87 13.96 -6.30
C GLY A 225 18.64 14.32 -5.49
N GLU A 226 18.44 13.53 -4.44
CA GLU A 226 17.24 13.51 -3.61
C GLU A 226 17.24 14.69 -2.62
N ALA A 227 16.89 15.88 -3.05
CA ALA A 227 16.52 16.93 -2.13
C ALA A 227 15.05 16.74 -1.71
N ALA A 228 14.76 16.71 -0.41
CA ALA A 228 13.39 16.68 0.11
C ALA A 228 12.71 18.06 0.06
N ASP A 229 13.48 19.11 -0.18
CA ASP A 229 13.06 20.50 -0.24
C ASP A 229 13.48 21.10 -1.58
N ARG A 230 12.51 21.36 -2.45
CA ARG A 230 12.76 21.92 -3.78
C ARG A 230 13.44 23.31 -3.73
N GLY A 231 13.25 24.07 -2.65
CA GLY A 231 13.92 25.33 -2.44
C GLY A 231 15.45 25.22 -2.41
N LYS A 232 15.98 24.04 -2.08
CA LYS A 232 17.42 23.73 -2.03
C LYS A 232 17.97 23.14 -3.32
N VAL A 233 17.14 22.84 -4.30
CA VAL A 233 17.58 22.35 -5.61
C VAL A 233 18.05 23.51 -6.45
N ASN A 234 19.26 23.40 -7.04
CA ASN A 234 19.78 24.41 -7.94
C ASN A 234 18.86 24.60 -9.14
N GLU A 235 18.69 25.84 -9.58
CA GLU A 235 17.82 26.21 -10.71
C GLU A 235 18.09 25.39 -11.97
N GLU A 236 19.34 25.11 -12.27
CA GLU A 236 19.77 24.29 -13.42
C GLU A 236 19.37 22.83 -13.38
N ASN A 237 18.93 22.34 -12.20
CA ASN A 237 18.46 20.97 -11.98
C ASN A 237 16.94 20.87 -11.99
N ARG A 238 16.24 22.00 -11.92
CA ARG A 238 14.78 22.02 -11.81
C ARG A 238 14.11 21.78 -13.15
N VAL A 239 13.08 20.95 -13.14
CA VAL A 239 12.16 20.86 -14.28
C VAL A 239 11.35 22.14 -14.40
N LYS A 240 11.04 22.56 -15.63
CA LYS A 240 10.27 23.77 -15.93
C LYS A 240 8.98 23.40 -16.64
N LEU A 241 7.87 23.97 -16.18
CA LEU A 241 6.57 23.81 -16.84
C LEU A 241 6.62 24.51 -18.21
N GLU A 242 6.31 23.78 -19.29
CA GLU A 242 6.21 24.32 -20.64
C GLU A 242 4.75 24.59 -21.03
N ALA A 243 3.84 23.67 -20.64
CA ALA A 243 2.42 23.80 -20.91
C ALA A 243 1.59 22.97 -19.91
N LYS A 244 0.34 23.36 -19.71
CA LYS A 244 -0.65 22.58 -18.97
C LYS A 244 -2.02 22.61 -19.66
N GLY A 245 -2.81 21.55 -19.44
CA GLY A 245 -4.17 21.47 -19.94
C GLY A 245 -5.16 22.33 -19.17
N GLU A 246 -6.33 22.51 -19.77
CA GLU A 246 -7.46 23.21 -19.14
C GLU A 246 -7.87 22.52 -17.83
N GLY A 247 -8.07 23.28 -16.75
CA GLY A 247 -8.47 22.79 -15.43
C GLY A 247 -7.36 22.05 -14.67
N VAL A 248 -6.16 21.92 -15.22
CA VAL A 248 -5.04 21.28 -14.58
C VAL A 248 -4.36 22.23 -13.59
N PHE A 249 -4.21 21.75 -12.36
CA PHE A 249 -3.30 22.37 -11.39
C PHE A 249 -1.86 21.97 -11.73
N ALA A 250 -0.93 22.92 -11.68
CA ALA A 250 0.51 22.65 -11.79
C ALA A 250 1.26 23.40 -10.69
N GLY A 251 2.23 22.73 -10.07
CA GLY A 251 3.03 23.25 -8.95
C GLY A 251 4.24 22.37 -8.73
N ASP A 252 4.75 22.42 -7.52
CA ASP A 252 5.95 21.70 -7.08
C ASP A 252 5.59 20.57 -6.12
N PHE A 253 6.45 19.58 -6.01
CA PHE A 253 6.41 18.60 -4.93
C PHE A 253 7.78 18.47 -4.24
N GLY A 254 7.75 18.00 -2.98
CA GLY A 254 8.89 17.66 -2.15
C GLY A 254 8.52 16.49 -1.23
N ASN A 255 9.44 16.07 -0.36
CA ASN A 255 9.39 15.00 0.65
C ASN A 255 10.00 13.67 0.21
N GLU A 256 9.73 13.16 -0.98
CA GLU A 256 10.31 11.92 -1.53
C GLU A 256 11.06 12.20 -2.85
N GLY A 257 12.00 13.14 -2.81
CA GLY A 257 12.56 13.79 -3.98
C GLY A 257 11.78 15.07 -4.29
N THR A 258 12.20 15.78 -5.35
CA THR A 258 11.60 17.06 -5.77
C THR A 258 11.30 17.07 -7.25
N GLY A 259 10.37 17.92 -7.68
CA GLY A 259 10.02 18.03 -9.09
C GLY A 259 8.81 18.89 -9.37
N GLY A 260 8.37 18.86 -10.61
CA GLY A 260 7.14 19.43 -11.09
C GLY A 260 5.96 18.45 -10.88
N HIS A 261 4.89 18.96 -10.31
CA HIS A 261 3.65 18.21 -10.07
C HIS A 261 2.50 18.83 -10.84
N SER A 262 1.66 17.99 -11.41
CA SER A 262 0.40 18.43 -11.99
C SER A 262 -0.69 17.41 -11.74
N HIS A 263 -1.93 17.88 -11.57
CA HIS A 263 -3.08 17.01 -11.49
C HIS A 263 -4.34 17.64 -12.07
N LEU A 264 -5.20 16.79 -12.58
CA LEU A 264 -6.57 17.12 -12.96
C LEU A 264 -7.51 16.42 -11.97
N VAL A 265 -8.38 17.18 -11.30
CA VAL A 265 -9.50 16.58 -10.55
C VAL A 265 -10.51 16.05 -11.55
N TYR A 266 -10.66 14.73 -11.58
CA TYR A 266 -11.57 14.04 -12.48
C TYR A 266 -12.15 12.80 -11.80
N PRO A 267 -13.48 12.63 -11.74
CA PRO A 267 -14.15 11.52 -11.06
C PRO A 267 -14.15 10.25 -11.91
N TRP A 268 -12.96 9.76 -12.27
CA TRP A 268 -12.82 8.49 -12.98
C TRP A 268 -13.49 7.36 -12.18
N LYS A 269 -14.03 6.35 -12.85
CA LYS A 269 -14.86 5.33 -12.22
C LYS A 269 -14.17 3.98 -12.14
N THR A 270 -14.41 3.29 -11.04
CA THR A 270 -14.04 1.88 -10.84
C THR A 270 -14.70 1.02 -11.92
N GLY A 271 -13.97 0.08 -12.50
CA GLY A 271 -14.43 -0.80 -13.57
C GLY A 271 -14.36 -0.18 -14.97
N GLU A 272 -14.12 1.14 -15.11
CA GLU A 272 -13.94 1.78 -16.41
C GLU A 272 -12.46 1.85 -16.79
N THR A 273 -12.13 1.47 -18.02
CA THR A 273 -10.76 1.54 -18.55
C THR A 273 -10.35 2.98 -18.84
N GLN A 274 -9.26 3.40 -18.26
CA GLN A 274 -8.63 4.72 -18.43
C GLN A 274 -7.40 4.59 -19.33
N ARG A 275 -7.13 5.56 -20.21
CA ARG A 275 -6.07 5.50 -21.22
C ARG A 275 -5.04 6.60 -21.01
N PHE A 276 -3.78 6.22 -20.89
CA PHE A 276 -2.65 7.10 -20.54
C PHE A 276 -1.56 7.03 -21.59
N LEU A 277 -0.97 8.16 -21.90
CA LEU A 277 0.16 8.28 -22.81
C LEU A 277 1.19 9.26 -22.23
N VAL A 278 2.44 8.84 -22.16
CA VAL A 278 3.58 9.72 -21.88
C VAL A 278 4.44 9.82 -23.13
N THR A 279 4.88 11.03 -23.46
CA THR A 279 5.81 11.27 -24.57
C THR A 279 7.12 11.89 -24.06
N ALA A 280 8.22 11.60 -24.74
CA ALA A 280 9.51 12.22 -24.55
C ALA A 280 9.99 12.84 -25.86
N LYS A 281 10.25 14.16 -25.85
CA LYS A 281 10.79 14.91 -26.99
C LYS A 281 12.13 15.54 -26.56
N PRO A 282 13.27 14.93 -26.91
CA PRO A 282 14.56 15.61 -26.79
C PRO A 282 14.54 16.91 -27.58
N VAL A 283 14.93 18.01 -26.94
CA VAL A 283 14.99 19.34 -27.57
C VAL A 283 16.40 19.80 -27.87
N ASP A 284 17.34 19.29 -27.07
CA ASP A 284 18.79 19.44 -27.28
C ASP A 284 19.51 18.30 -26.54
N ALA A 285 20.84 18.31 -26.55
CA ALA A 285 21.67 17.27 -25.90
C ALA A 285 21.54 17.19 -24.37
N ALA A 286 20.94 18.21 -23.74
CA ALA A 286 20.83 18.32 -22.28
C ALA A 286 19.39 18.40 -21.77
N HIS A 287 18.40 18.49 -22.66
CA HIS A 287 17.00 18.68 -22.24
C HIS A 287 16.04 17.78 -23.03
N THR A 288 15.07 17.26 -22.30
CA THR A 288 13.91 16.55 -22.88
C THR A 288 12.62 17.13 -22.31
N VAL A 289 11.61 17.31 -23.18
CA VAL A 289 10.24 17.64 -22.75
C VAL A 289 9.47 16.34 -22.58
N PHE A 290 8.98 16.11 -21.37
CA PHE A 290 8.07 15.03 -21.05
C PHE A 290 6.65 15.56 -20.95
N SER A 291 5.70 14.93 -21.66
CA SER A 291 4.29 15.34 -21.68
C SER A 291 3.38 14.18 -21.34
N GLY A 292 2.40 14.41 -20.48
CA GLY A 292 1.37 13.45 -20.10
C GLY A 292 0.04 13.77 -20.76
N TYR A 293 -0.54 12.80 -21.48
CA TYR A 293 -1.83 12.92 -22.12
C TYR A 293 -2.78 11.84 -21.61
N TYR A 294 -4.01 12.26 -21.35
CA TYR A 294 -5.09 11.39 -20.91
C TYR A 294 -6.22 11.40 -21.93
N PHE A 295 -6.77 10.23 -22.26
CA PHE A 295 -7.97 10.17 -23.09
C PHE A 295 -9.20 10.40 -22.22
N HIS A 296 -9.79 11.58 -22.35
CA HIS A 296 -10.95 11.99 -21.55
C HIS A 296 -12.21 11.29 -22.11
N PRO A 297 -12.82 10.34 -21.39
CA PRO A 297 -13.91 9.53 -21.95
C PRO A 297 -15.16 10.34 -22.29
N ASP A 298 -15.52 11.33 -21.45
CA ASP A 298 -16.71 12.17 -21.69
C ASP A 298 -16.52 13.10 -22.91
N LYS A 299 -15.31 13.64 -23.11
CA LYS A 299 -14.96 14.49 -24.24
C LYS A 299 -14.60 13.68 -25.49
N ARG A 300 -14.35 12.37 -25.35
CA ARG A 300 -13.86 11.45 -26.39
C ARG A 300 -12.64 11.97 -27.14
N GLN A 301 -11.72 12.60 -26.43
CA GLN A 301 -10.50 13.18 -26.99
C GLN A 301 -9.32 13.07 -26.03
N TRP A 302 -8.12 13.13 -26.59
CA TRP A 302 -6.90 13.27 -25.83
C TRP A 302 -6.78 14.69 -25.28
N VAL A 303 -6.51 14.83 -23.98
CA VAL A 303 -6.25 16.09 -23.32
C VAL A 303 -4.83 16.09 -22.75
N LEU A 304 -4.17 17.23 -22.81
CA LEU A 304 -2.91 17.43 -22.15
C LEU A 304 -3.15 17.53 -20.62
N ILE A 305 -2.38 16.81 -19.83
CA ILE A 305 -2.25 17.13 -18.41
C ILE A 305 -1.19 18.20 -18.25
N SER A 306 0.06 17.89 -18.55
CA SER A 306 1.10 18.92 -18.60
C SER A 306 2.32 18.48 -19.39
N SER A 307 3.18 19.44 -19.71
CA SER A 307 4.49 19.25 -20.32
C SER A 307 5.56 19.91 -19.46
N TRP A 308 6.61 19.17 -19.15
CA TRP A 308 7.72 19.63 -18.34
C TRP A 308 9.05 19.44 -19.06
N LYS A 309 9.84 20.50 -19.17
CA LYS A 309 11.21 20.47 -19.68
C LYS A 309 12.15 20.03 -18.57
N ALA A 310 12.78 18.88 -18.73
CA ALA A 310 13.71 18.28 -17.80
C ALA A 310 15.15 18.54 -18.22
N PRO A 311 15.97 19.17 -17.36
CA PRO A 311 17.40 19.36 -17.62
C PRO A 311 18.20 18.09 -17.35
N LYS A 312 19.46 18.06 -17.82
CA LYS A 312 20.41 16.93 -17.68
C LYS A 312 19.83 15.62 -18.20
N GLU A 313 19.11 15.72 -19.31
CA GLU A 313 18.43 14.62 -19.98
C GLU A 313 18.89 14.53 -21.44
N GLY A 314 18.17 14.93 -22.43
CA GLY A 314 18.52 14.86 -23.86
C GLY A 314 18.22 13.49 -24.50
N GLY A 315 17.59 12.59 -23.77
CA GLY A 315 17.22 11.24 -24.24
C GLY A 315 15.72 10.95 -24.24
N TYR A 316 15.40 9.69 -24.52
CA TYR A 316 14.04 9.18 -24.56
C TYR A 316 13.64 8.48 -23.24
N LEU A 317 12.40 7.95 -23.17
CA LEU A 317 11.91 7.18 -22.03
C LEU A 317 12.75 5.91 -21.83
N ARG A 318 13.02 5.56 -20.57
CA ARG A 318 13.71 4.33 -20.17
C ARG A 318 13.21 3.84 -18.81
N GLY A 319 13.44 2.57 -18.48
CA GLY A 319 13.01 2.00 -17.21
C GLY A 319 11.50 2.06 -17.04
N LEU A 320 10.75 1.58 -18.04
CA LEU A 320 9.30 1.65 -18.05
C LEU A 320 8.70 0.72 -17.00
N TYR A 321 7.70 1.22 -16.26
CA TYR A 321 7.03 0.46 -15.22
C TYR A 321 5.62 0.98 -14.95
N SER A 322 4.84 0.16 -14.25
CA SER A 322 3.57 0.56 -13.63
C SER A 322 3.58 0.16 -12.17
N PHE A 323 2.76 0.79 -11.32
CA PHE A 323 2.63 0.37 -9.93
C PHE A 323 1.22 0.54 -9.36
N SER A 324 1.01 -0.08 -8.19
CA SER A 324 -0.11 0.15 -7.29
C SER A 324 0.42 0.41 -5.88
N GLU A 325 -0.08 1.47 -5.23
CA GLU A 325 0.41 1.94 -3.95
C GLU A 325 -0.72 2.37 -3.00
N ASP A 326 -0.49 2.16 -1.69
CA ASP A 326 -1.22 2.72 -0.56
C ASP A 326 -0.46 3.95 -0.03
N PHE A 327 -0.73 5.14 -0.62
CA PHE A 327 0.03 6.34 -0.29
C PHE A 327 -0.41 7.03 1.01
N GLY A 328 -1.59 6.70 1.55
CA GLY A 328 -2.05 7.24 2.84
C GLY A 328 -1.47 6.52 4.05
N GLY A 329 -1.01 5.29 3.87
CA GLY A 329 -0.26 4.54 4.87
C GLY A 329 -1.05 4.08 6.10
N ALA A 330 -2.38 4.18 6.12
CA ALA A 330 -3.20 3.86 7.30
C ALA A 330 -4.30 2.82 7.07
N ASN A 331 -4.52 2.37 5.85
CA ASN A 331 -5.61 1.45 5.48
C ASN A 331 -5.18 0.27 4.62
N GLY A 332 -3.94 -0.19 4.76
CA GLY A 332 -3.41 -1.35 4.05
C GLY A 332 -4.13 -2.69 4.31
N HIS A 333 -5.08 -2.74 5.24
CA HIS A 333 -5.99 -3.88 5.42
C HIS A 333 -7.09 -3.93 4.35
N LEU A 334 -7.27 -2.88 3.57
CA LEU A 334 -8.16 -2.86 2.42
C LEU A 334 -7.38 -3.28 1.18
N ARG A 335 -7.99 -4.17 0.41
CA ARG A 335 -7.37 -4.67 -0.82
C ARG A 335 -7.44 -3.64 -1.93
N ARG A 336 -6.36 -3.55 -2.68
CA ARG A 336 -6.26 -2.81 -3.93
C ARG A 336 -6.02 -3.78 -5.07
N LYS A 337 -6.74 -3.58 -6.18
CA LYS A 337 -6.56 -4.39 -7.40
C LYS A 337 -6.86 -3.56 -8.64
N ALA A 338 -5.98 -3.65 -9.63
CA ALA A 338 -6.19 -3.05 -10.94
C ALA A 338 -5.65 -3.94 -12.06
N LEU A 339 -6.25 -3.82 -13.25
CA LEU A 339 -5.77 -4.40 -14.50
C LEU A 339 -4.95 -3.35 -15.26
N TYR A 340 -3.86 -3.80 -15.84
CA TYR A 340 -2.95 -3.03 -16.68
C TYR A 340 -2.89 -3.72 -18.04
N GLY A 341 -3.38 -3.08 -19.07
CA GLY A 341 -3.53 -3.68 -20.38
C GLY A 341 -2.99 -2.83 -21.52
N ASN A 342 -2.88 -3.43 -22.67
CA ASN A 342 -2.61 -2.77 -23.93
C ASN A 342 -1.38 -1.83 -23.89
N GLN A 343 -0.27 -2.32 -23.31
CA GLN A 343 0.98 -1.56 -23.20
C GLN A 343 1.67 -1.49 -24.56
N TRP A 344 1.98 -0.27 -25.00
CA TRP A 344 2.71 -0.01 -26.24
C TRP A 344 3.78 1.04 -26.06
N ILE A 345 4.88 0.89 -26.77
CA ILE A 345 5.88 1.94 -26.94
C ILE A 345 5.92 2.39 -28.39
N ARG A 346 6.25 3.66 -28.60
CA ARG A 346 6.45 4.22 -29.92
C ARG A 346 7.89 4.69 -30.07
N THR A 347 8.52 4.31 -31.18
CA THR A 347 9.85 4.79 -31.55
C THR A 347 9.82 6.21 -32.16
N PRO A 348 10.95 6.94 -32.26
CA PRO A 348 10.98 8.27 -32.86
C PRO A 348 10.57 8.30 -34.34
N ASP A 349 10.81 7.23 -35.07
CA ASP A 349 10.41 7.05 -36.48
C ASP A 349 8.95 6.61 -36.63
N GLY A 350 8.24 6.41 -35.53
CA GLY A 350 6.79 6.22 -35.51
C GLY A 350 6.31 4.79 -35.44
N GLU A 351 7.20 3.81 -35.33
CA GLU A 351 6.85 2.40 -35.16
C GLU A 351 6.25 2.14 -33.78
N TRP A 352 5.20 1.31 -33.71
CA TRP A 352 4.59 0.84 -32.48
C TRP A 352 5.02 -0.58 -32.16
N LEU A 353 5.50 -0.81 -30.94
CA LEU A 353 5.88 -2.12 -30.41
C LEU A 353 5.04 -2.44 -29.15
N GLU A 354 4.39 -3.60 -29.15
CA GLU A 354 3.59 -4.04 -28.00
C GLU A 354 4.45 -4.67 -26.92
N LEU A 355 4.23 -4.29 -25.67
CA LEU A 355 4.88 -4.88 -24.51
C LEU A 355 3.95 -5.95 -23.91
N THR A 356 4.29 -7.21 -24.11
CA THR A 356 3.48 -8.36 -23.67
C THR A 356 4.06 -9.11 -22.49
N THR A 357 5.23 -8.70 -22.01
CA THR A 357 5.91 -9.30 -20.85
C THR A 357 6.21 -8.26 -19.79
N ALA A 358 6.02 -8.63 -18.53
CA ALA A 358 6.41 -7.81 -17.38
C ALA A 358 6.97 -8.69 -16.27
N SER A 359 7.84 -8.12 -15.42
CA SER A 359 8.31 -8.77 -14.20
C SER A 359 7.77 -8.08 -12.96
N PHE A 360 7.53 -8.87 -11.91
CA PHE A 360 7.00 -8.39 -10.64
C PHE A 360 8.10 -7.83 -9.74
N SER A 361 7.84 -6.69 -9.13
CA SER A 361 8.64 -6.22 -8.00
C SER A 361 7.77 -5.57 -6.93
N HIS A 362 8.35 -5.29 -5.77
CA HIS A 362 7.68 -4.65 -4.66
C HIS A 362 8.67 -3.86 -3.80
N ASP A 363 8.17 -2.97 -2.96
CA ASP A 363 8.94 -2.22 -1.99
C ASP A 363 9.48 -3.12 -0.85
N PRO A 364 10.35 -2.59 0.06
CA PRO A 364 10.85 -3.36 1.20
C PRO A 364 9.75 -3.90 2.14
N THR A 365 8.56 -3.28 2.20
CA THR A 365 7.42 -3.76 3.00
C THR A 365 6.99 -5.16 2.58
N GLY A 366 7.05 -5.45 1.29
CA GLY A 366 6.67 -6.74 0.70
C GLY A 366 7.66 -7.89 0.95
N ARG A 367 8.82 -7.65 1.58
CA ARG A 367 9.80 -8.72 1.83
C ARG A 367 9.41 -9.63 2.99
N ALA A 368 8.94 -9.04 4.09
CA ALA A 368 8.68 -9.77 5.33
C ALA A 368 7.42 -9.31 6.06
N ASP A 369 7.07 -8.03 5.98
CA ASP A 369 6.01 -7.47 6.83
C ASP A 369 4.61 -7.67 6.20
N ARG A 370 4.49 -7.48 4.87
CA ARG A 370 3.25 -7.58 4.12
C ARG A 370 3.43 -8.48 2.90
N LEU A 371 3.03 -9.75 3.06
CA LEU A 371 3.22 -10.77 2.03
C LEU A 371 2.05 -10.86 1.04
N ASP A 372 0.93 -10.23 1.35
CA ASP A 372 -0.29 -10.14 0.55
C ASP A 372 -0.13 -9.21 -0.66
N ARG A 373 0.69 -9.63 -1.61
CA ARG A 373 1.13 -8.89 -2.80
C ARG A 373 1.23 -9.79 -4.03
N PHE A 374 0.59 -9.38 -5.13
CA PHE A 374 0.35 -10.28 -6.25
C PHE A 374 0.51 -9.58 -7.60
N MET A 375 0.99 -10.33 -8.57
CA MET A 375 0.93 -10.07 -9.99
C MET A 375 0.47 -11.33 -10.71
N GLY A 376 -0.17 -11.16 -11.85
CA GLY A 376 -0.54 -12.23 -12.76
C GLY A 376 -1.17 -11.70 -14.03
N VAL A 377 -1.84 -12.58 -14.76
CA VAL A 377 -2.62 -12.24 -15.97
C VAL A 377 -4.07 -12.64 -15.76
N GLU A 378 -4.98 -11.71 -16.01
CA GLU A 378 -6.43 -11.89 -15.91
C GLU A 378 -7.08 -11.20 -17.11
N ASN A 379 -8.00 -11.88 -17.80
CA ASN A 379 -8.69 -11.35 -18.99
C ASN A 379 -7.75 -10.81 -20.09
N GLY A 380 -6.56 -11.44 -20.24
CA GLY A 380 -5.55 -10.99 -21.21
C GLY A 380 -4.80 -9.71 -20.84
N GLN A 381 -4.92 -9.25 -19.61
CA GLN A 381 -4.22 -8.08 -19.06
C GLN A 381 -3.39 -8.47 -17.85
N PHE A 382 -2.30 -7.75 -17.56
CA PHE A 382 -1.64 -7.89 -16.27
C PHE A 382 -2.53 -7.36 -15.17
N PHE A 383 -2.43 -7.92 -13.98
CA PHE A 383 -2.99 -7.31 -12.79
C PHE A 383 -1.93 -7.11 -11.71
N LEU A 384 -2.12 -6.09 -10.90
CA LEU A 384 -1.49 -5.93 -9.60
C LEU A 384 -2.56 -5.96 -8.52
N SER A 385 -2.28 -6.67 -7.42
CA SER A 385 -3.12 -6.66 -6.23
C SER A 385 -2.26 -6.69 -4.98
N HIS A 386 -2.64 -5.90 -3.98
CA HIS A 386 -1.96 -5.87 -2.69
C HIS A 386 -2.89 -5.42 -1.57
N GLY A 387 -2.51 -5.73 -0.33
CA GLY A 387 -3.34 -5.47 0.83
C GLY A 387 -4.49 -6.48 0.99
N GLY A 388 -5.33 -6.26 2.00
CA GLY A 388 -6.51 -7.10 2.28
C GLY A 388 -6.21 -8.36 3.07
N PHE A 389 -4.95 -8.64 3.42
CA PHE A 389 -4.54 -9.87 4.11
C PHE A 389 -5.02 -11.15 3.40
N VAL A 390 -4.85 -11.16 2.08
CA VAL A 390 -5.19 -12.30 1.23
C VAL A 390 -4.06 -13.34 1.30
N PRO A 391 -4.35 -14.64 1.47
CA PRO A 391 -3.32 -15.69 1.50
C PRO A 391 -2.54 -15.80 0.19
N GLY A 392 -1.24 -16.07 0.31
CA GLY A 392 -0.33 -16.24 -0.82
C GLY A 392 0.49 -15.00 -1.14
N SER A 393 1.32 -15.10 -2.18
CA SER A 393 2.14 -13.99 -2.68
C SER A 393 2.78 -14.35 -4.02
N THR A 394 3.12 -13.36 -4.83
CA THR A 394 3.97 -13.53 -6.02
C THR A 394 5.43 -13.32 -5.65
N PRO A 395 6.36 -14.21 -6.05
CA PRO A 395 7.79 -14.03 -5.83
C PRO A 395 8.35 -12.79 -6.51
N PHE A 396 9.32 -12.12 -5.85
CA PHE A 396 10.04 -11.00 -6.47
C PHE A 396 10.80 -11.44 -7.71
N GLY A 397 10.68 -10.69 -8.81
CA GLY A 397 11.35 -10.98 -10.08
C GLY A 397 10.61 -11.99 -10.99
N GLU A 398 9.48 -12.55 -10.53
CA GLU A 398 8.68 -13.44 -11.36
C GLU A 398 8.18 -12.75 -12.61
N LYS A 399 8.23 -13.46 -13.75
CA LYS A 399 7.88 -12.93 -15.08
C LYS A 399 6.56 -13.51 -15.54
N PHE A 400 5.74 -12.64 -16.10
CA PHE A 400 4.45 -12.99 -16.71
C PHE A 400 4.38 -12.48 -18.13
N SER A 401 3.69 -13.24 -18.98
CA SER A 401 3.38 -12.81 -20.35
C SER A 401 1.87 -12.86 -20.58
N ARG A 402 1.34 -11.83 -21.20
CA ARG A 402 -0.05 -11.78 -21.63
C ARG A 402 -0.16 -11.98 -23.14
N PRO A 403 -1.32 -12.39 -23.67
CA PRO A 403 -1.56 -12.39 -25.11
C PRO A 403 -1.37 -11.00 -25.72
N ALA A 404 -0.82 -10.95 -26.94
CA ALA A 404 -0.78 -9.73 -27.71
C ALA A 404 -2.20 -9.31 -28.13
N THR A 405 -2.47 -8.02 -28.06
CA THR A 405 -3.74 -7.44 -28.53
C THR A 405 -3.71 -7.13 -30.03
N GLY A 406 -2.53 -6.79 -30.55
CA GLY A 406 -2.33 -6.28 -31.91
C GLY A 406 -3.01 -4.93 -32.16
N LYS A 407 -3.49 -4.26 -31.10
CA LYS A 407 -4.29 -3.02 -31.21
C LYS A 407 -3.47 -1.81 -30.73
N ALA A 408 -2.53 -1.36 -31.56
CA ALA A 408 -1.81 -0.13 -31.29
C ALA A 408 -2.78 1.06 -31.17
N PRO A 409 -2.48 2.08 -30.33
CA PRO A 409 -3.31 3.27 -30.19
C PRO A 409 -3.14 4.19 -31.40
N THR A 410 -3.90 3.93 -32.48
CA THR A 410 -3.84 4.68 -33.75
C THR A 410 -4.71 5.94 -33.75
N ASP A 411 -5.54 6.14 -32.73
CA ASP A 411 -6.48 7.26 -32.60
C ASP A 411 -5.86 8.51 -31.91
N LEU A 412 -4.54 8.60 -31.87
CA LEU A 412 -3.80 9.68 -31.20
C LEU A 412 -3.94 11.01 -31.96
N LYS A 413 -4.98 11.76 -31.63
CA LYS A 413 -5.09 13.18 -31.99
C LYS A 413 -4.72 14.01 -30.76
N LEU A 414 -3.42 14.22 -30.58
CA LEU A 414 -2.89 14.97 -29.45
C LEU A 414 -3.11 16.48 -29.67
N PRO A 415 -3.44 17.24 -28.60
CA PRO A 415 -3.55 18.70 -28.70
C PRO A 415 -2.19 19.33 -29.05
N ASP A 416 -2.24 20.42 -29.82
CA ASP A 416 -1.05 21.21 -30.13
C ASP A 416 -0.58 21.96 -28.87
N LEU A 417 0.68 21.76 -28.48
CA LEU A 417 1.26 22.42 -27.30
C LEU A 417 1.43 23.92 -27.50
N SER A 418 1.48 24.41 -28.72
CA SER A 418 1.59 25.85 -29.01
C SER A 418 0.29 26.62 -28.67
N ALA A 419 -0.82 25.93 -28.53
CA ALA A 419 -2.12 26.51 -28.17
C ALA A 419 -2.44 26.41 -26.66
N ALA A 420 -1.60 25.74 -25.87
CA ALA A 420 -1.80 25.48 -24.45
C ALA A 420 -0.86 26.38 -23.60
N GLN A 421 -1.14 27.69 -23.55
CA GLN A 421 -0.48 28.66 -22.66
C GLN A 421 -1.35 29.05 -21.49
#